data_5dfb618e67051659069bf881ac6a49a8
#
_entry.id   5dfb618e67051659069bf881ac6a49a8
#
_cell.length_a   1.000
_cell.length_b   1.000
_cell.length_c   1.000
_cell.angle_alpha   90.00
_cell.angle_beta   90.00
_cell.angle_gamma   90.00
#
_symmetry.space_group_name_H-M   'P 1'
#
loop_
_entity.id
_entity.type
_entity.pdbx_description
1 polymer ?
#
loop_
_entity_poly.entity_id
_entity_poly.type
_entity_poly.pdbx_seq_one_letter_code
_entity_poly.pdbx_strand_id
1 'polypeptide(L)'
;MKLSYALLQKLKMQYNPDSIIEIRYRGLDLAFRTDHEGNPITLFLGRKLNTGKIKGRRYVRTIQKDAAGNLLKDHWDFKGNT
;
A
#
# COMPACT_ATOMS: atom_id res chain seq x y z
N MET A 1 3.45 13.13 -5.11
CA MET A 1 2.37 13.21 -4.12
C MET A 1 2.72 12.41 -2.90
N LYS A 2 2.42 12.95 -1.75
CA LYS A 2 2.74 12.28 -0.49
C LYS A 2 1.48 11.66 0.11
N LEU A 3 1.65 10.49 0.71
CA LEU A 3 0.60 9.86 1.49
C LEU A 3 0.50 10.59 2.85
N SER A 4 -0.72 10.70 3.39
CA SER A 4 -0.92 11.34 4.67
C SER A 4 -0.29 10.50 5.80
N TYR A 5 0.04 11.15 6.91
CA TYR A 5 0.58 10.47 8.07
C TYR A 5 -0.37 9.37 8.58
N ALA A 6 -1.66 9.68 8.65
CA ALA A 6 -2.65 8.71 9.13
C ALA A 6 -2.73 7.47 8.22
N LEU A 7 -2.66 7.67 6.90
CA LEU A 7 -2.67 6.56 5.96
C LEU A 7 -1.37 5.75 6.07
N LEU A 8 -0.23 6.42 6.21
CA LEU A 8 1.05 5.74 6.40
C LEU A 8 1.04 4.85 7.65
N GLN A 9 0.37 5.27 8.73
CA GLN A 9 0.25 4.45 9.93
C GLN A 9 -0.53 3.16 9.66
N LYS A 10 -1.60 3.24 8.86
CA LYS A 10 -2.33 2.05 8.43
C LYS A 10 -1.47 1.12 7.61
N LEU A 11 -0.65 1.67 6.71
CA LEU A 11 0.21 0.89 5.83
C LEU A 11 1.43 0.29 6.54
N LYS A 12 1.74 0.75 7.75
CA LYS A 12 2.80 0.15 8.58
C LYS A 12 2.34 -1.11 9.32
N MET A 13 1.04 -1.33 9.42
CA MET A 13 0.50 -2.51 10.08
C MET A 13 0.73 -3.73 9.20
N GLN A 14 0.80 -4.90 9.83
CA GLN A 14 0.89 -6.16 9.12
C GLN A 14 -0.49 -6.79 8.98
N TYR A 15 -0.73 -7.36 7.82
CA TYR A 15 -1.99 -7.98 7.45
C TYR A 15 -1.75 -9.42 7.03
N ASN A 16 -2.77 -10.09 6.47
CA ASN A 16 -2.59 -11.44 5.95
C ASN A 16 -1.53 -11.44 4.84
N PRO A 17 -0.59 -12.39 4.86
CA PRO A 17 0.44 -12.48 3.80
C PRO A 17 -0.16 -12.80 2.43
N ASP A 18 0.55 -12.33 1.39
CA ASP A 18 0.25 -12.66 -0.02
C ASP A 18 -1.22 -12.45 -0.37
N SER A 19 -1.79 -11.35 0.12
CA SER A 19 -3.22 -11.07 0.02
C SER A 19 -3.48 -9.70 -0.60
N ILE A 20 -4.72 -9.50 -1.04
CA ILE A 20 -5.21 -8.18 -1.44
C ILE A 20 -6.23 -7.77 -0.39
N ILE A 21 -5.98 -6.62 0.24
CA ILE A 21 -6.82 -6.09 1.31
C ILE A 21 -7.54 -4.86 0.76
N GLU A 22 -8.87 -4.83 0.91
CA GLU A 22 -9.67 -3.68 0.49
C GLU A 22 -10.29 -3.02 1.70
N ILE A 23 -10.16 -1.69 1.78
CA ILE A 23 -10.76 -0.90 2.87
C ILE A 23 -11.26 0.43 2.31
N ARG A 24 -12.16 1.08 3.08
CA ARG A 24 -12.57 2.46 2.83
C ARG A 24 -11.82 3.37 3.78
N TYR A 25 -11.36 4.50 3.27
CA TYR A 25 -10.63 5.46 4.06
C TYR A 25 -11.00 6.88 3.65
N ARG A 26 -11.71 7.58 4.52
CA ARG A 26 -12.12 8.99 4.29
C ARG A 26 -12.81 9.19 2.94
N GLY A 27 -13.76 8.31 2.63
CA GLY A 27 -14.52 8.40 1.38
C GLY A 27 -13.81 7.88 0.15
N LEU A 28 -12.59 7.37 0.29
CA LEU A 28 -11.84 6.77 -0.80
C LEU A 28 -11.82 5.26 -0.67
N ASP A 29 -11.70 4.60 -1.80
CA ASP A 29 -11.48 3.15 -1.83
C ASP A 29 -10.00 2.87 -1.87
N LEU A 30 -9.54 1.98 -1.01
CA LEU A 30 -8.15 1.52 -0.99
C LEU A 30 -8.11 0.04 -1.25
N ALA A 31 -7.12 -0.38 -2.05
CA ALA A 31 -6.73 -1.78 -2.13
C ALA A 31 -5.21 -1.84 -2.05
N PHE A 32 -4.70 -2.74 -1.24
CA PHE A 32 -3.25 -2.94 -1.20
C PHE A 32 -2.92 -4.42 -1.21
N ARG A 33 -1.80 -4.70 -1.87
CA ARG A 33 -1.24 -6.05 -1.92
C ARG A 33 -0.18 -6.18 -0.85
N THR A 34 -0.16 -7.32 -0.16
CA THR A 34 0.84 -7.61 0.86
C THR A 34 1.90 -8.58 0.34
N ASP A 35 3.09 -8.51 0.94
CA ASP A 35 4.16 -9.46 0.68
C ASP A 35 3.97 -10.72 1.54
N HIS A 36 4.95 -11.62 1.51
CA HIS A 36 4.88 -12.87 2.26
C HIS A 36 4.96 -12.69 3.78
N GLU A 37 5.31 -11.50 4.24
CA GLU A 37 5.31 -11.16 5.67
C GLU A 37 4.08 -10.36 6.08
N GLY A 38 3.17 -10.05 5.14
CA GLY A 38 1.97 -9.29 5.41
C GLY A 38 2.14 -7.79 5.36
N ASN A 39 3.29 -7.32 4.85
CA ASN A 39 3.53 -5.88 4.70
C ASN A 39 2.87 -5.37 3.42
N PRO A 40 2.05 -4.31 3.48
CA PRO A 40 1.56 -3.67 2.27
C PRO A 40 2.71 -3.17 1.40
N ILE A 41 2.71 -3.54 0.12
CA ILE A 41 3.79 -3.17 -0.81
C ILE A 41 3.30 -2.47 -2.08
N THR A 42 2.03 -2.65 -2.44
CA THR A 42 1.43 -1.94 -3.57
C THR A 42 0.09 -1.39 -3.13
N LEU A 43 -0.13 -0.10 -3.34
CA LEU A 43 -1.34 0.59 -2.91
C LEU A 43 -2.05 1.20 -4.11
N PHE A 44 -3.36 0.96 -4.19
CA PHE A 44 -4.26 1.64 -5.11
C PHE A 44 -5.21 2.49 -4.29
N LEU A 45 -5.32 3.76 -4.63
CA LEU A 45 -6.09 4.74 -3.88
C LEU A 45 -6.97 5.55 -4.81
N GLY A 46 -8.29 5.47 -4.65
CA GLY A 46 -9.19 6.24 -5.48
C GLY A 46 -10.63 5.77 -5.38
N ARG A 47 -11.22 5.44 -6.53
CA ARG A 47 -12.62 5.01 -6.62
C ARG A 47 -12.69 3.63 -7.25
N LYS A 48 -13.37 2.73 -6.56
CA LYS A 48 -13.59 1.37 -7.07
C LYS A 48 -14.64 1.41 -8.19
N LEU A 49 -14.29 0.84 -9.33
CA LEU A 49 -15.19 0.72 -10.48
C LEU A 49 -16.02 -0.57 -10.39
N ASN A 50 -17.04 -0.69 -11.24
CA ASN A 50 -17.87 -1.88 -11.30
C ASN A 50 -17.06 -3.14 -11.64
N THR A 51 -15.94 -2.96 -12.31
CA THR A 51 -15.03 -4.06 -12.66
C THR A 51 -14.22 -4.58 -11.47
N GLY A 52 -14.26 -3.88 -10.34
CA GLY A 52 -13.44 -4.19 -9.17
C GLY A 52 -12.10 -3.46 -9.14
N LYS A 53 -11.71 -2.83 -10.24
CA LYS A 53 -10.48 -2.04 -10.29
C LYS A 53 -10.67 -0.70 -9.58
N ILE A 54 -9.57 -0.16 -9.05
CA ILE A 54 -9.58 1.17 -8.45
C ILE A 54 -8.99 2.15 -9.46
N LYS A 55 -9.77 3.17 -9.79
CA LYS A 55 -9.31 4.28 -10.63
C LYS A 55 -8.77 5.38 -9.73
N GLY A 56 -7.50 5.73 -9.90
CA GLY A 56 -6.88 6.75 -9.08
C GLY A 56 -5.37 6.68 -9.14
N ARG A 57 -4.74 6.53 -7.98
CA ARG A 57 -3.29 6.57 -7.87
C ARG A 57 -2.74 5.22 -7.46
N ARG A 58 -1.54 4.92 -7.97
CA ARG A 58 -0.82 3.72 -7.58
C ARG A 58 0.50 4.12 -6.91
N TYR A 59 0.80 3.48 -5.79
CA TYR A 59 2.04 3.66 -5.05
C TYR A 59 2.69 2.30 -4.85
N VAL A 60 4.03 2.30 -4.82
CA VAL A 60 4.80 1.09 -4.56
C VAL A 60 5.77 1.37 -3.43
N ARG A 61 5.84 0.44 -2.48
CA ARG A 61 6.71 0.52 -1.32
C ARG A 61 7.98 -0.27 -1.56
N THR A 62 9.11 0.32 -1.22
CA THR A 62 10.41 -0.36 -1.22
C THR A 62 10.83 -0.59 0.21
N ILE A 63 11.06 -1.86 0.57
CA ILE A 63 11.55 -2.26 1.87
C ILE A 63 12.87 -2.98 1.65
N GLN A 64 13.95 -2.49 2.26
CA GLN A 64 15.27 -3.13 2.21
C GLN A 64 15.78 -3.35 3.62
N LYS A 65 16.32 -4.54 3.85
CA LYS A 65 16.91 -4.93 5.14
C LYS A 65 18.31 -5.47 4.91
N ASP A 66 19.18 -5.32 5.92
CA ASP A 66 20.49 -5.93 5.87
C ASP A 66 20.42 -7.41 6.30
N ALA A 67 21.57 -8.09 6.30
CA ALA A 67 21.64 -9.52 6.63
C ALA A 67 21.21 -9.81 8.07
N ALA A 68 21.32 -8.82 8.97
CA ALA A 68 20.90 -8.95 10.37
C ALA A 68 19.42 -8.62 10.59
N GLY A 69 18.68 -8.25 9.51
CA GLY A 69 17.28 -7.91 9.60
C GLY A 69 17.00 -6.45 9.95
N ASN A 70 18.04 -5.62 10.00
CA ASN A 70 17.86 -4.18 10.26
C ASN A 70 17.29 -3.48 9.03
N LEU A 71 16.33 -2.60 9.24
CA LEU A 71 15.69 -1.85 8.17
C LEU A 71 16.64 -0.79 7.61
N LEU A 72 16.97 -0.89 6.32
CA LEU A 72 17.81 0.08 5.63
C LEU A 72 17.00 1.11 4.87
N LYS A 73 15.86 0.70 4.30
CA LYS A 73 15.04 1.55 3.45
C LYS A 73 13.59 1.13 3.56
N ASP A 74 12.70 2.11 3.73
CA ASP A 74 11.26 1.88 3.74
C ASP A 74 10.58 3.16 3.29
N HIS A 75 10.16 3.20 2.01
CA HIS A 75 9.43 4.36 1.52
C HIS A 75 8.44 3.98 0.42
N TRP A 76 7.48 4.87 0.20
CA TRP A 76 6.45 4.74 -0.81
C TRP A 76 6.72 5.71 -1.95
N ASP A 77 6.67 5.21 -3.19
CA ASP A 77 6.82 6.00 -4.40
C ASP A 77 5.51 6.04 -5.17
N PHE A 78 5.14 7.23 -5.63
CA PHE A 78 4.01 7.41 -6.53
C PHE A 78 4.40 6.89 -7.92
N LYS A 79 3.57 5.99 -8.48
CA LYS A 79 3.83 5.35 -9.78
C LYS A 79 2.83 5.74 -10.87
N GLY A 80 2.09 6.81 -10.66
CA GLY A 80 1.15 7.31 -11.66
C GLY A 80 -0.29 6.94 -11.37
N ASN A 81 -1.15 7.30 -12.32
CA ASN A 81 -2.58 7.04 -12.21
C ASN A 81 -2.95 5.71 -12.88
N THR A 82 -4.03 5.15 -12.43
CA THR A 82 -4.58 3.91 -12.99
C THR A 82 -5.87 4.19 -13.74
#